data_5d867b603eff35b87908badd66ad5927
#
_entry.id   5d867b603eff35b87908badd66ad5927
#
_cell.length_a   1.000
_cell.length_b   1.000
_cell.length_c   1.000
_cell.angle_alpha   90.00
_cell.angle_beta   90.00
_cell.angle_gamma   90.00
#
_symmetry.space_group_name_H-M   'P 1'
#
loop_
_entity.id
_entity.type
_entity.pdbx_description
1 polymer ?
#
loop_
_entity_poly.entity_id
_entity_poly.type
_entity_poly.pdbx_seq_one_letter_code
_entity_poly.pdbx_strand_id
1 'polypeptide(L)'
;PEQAQQAAQVMGAIQDDPNSRQVLNVVQRYAEAFSTLDAYDRGELVRPDGTPDLRVLDAAECRDVVRELAASQGVEGTLFGNERTEGGLEAAVAAVYQGFGGVDAYPSVEEKAANLLYLVVKDHPFSDGNKRIGSCLFLHFLARNGLLGKDGRSPITNGMLVALTLMV
;
A
#
# COMPACT_ATOMS: atom_id res chain seq x y z
N PRO A 1 -13.46 -46.05 -9.67
CA PRO A 1 -14.87 -45.64 -9.66
C PRO A 1 -15.31 -45.14 -8.29
N GLU A 2 -14.93 -45.80 -7.15
CA GLU A 2 -15.36 -45.44 -5.79
C GLU A 2 -14.94 -44.05 -5.35
N GLN A 3 -13.70 -43.62 -5.61
CA GLN A 3 -13.21 -42.29 -5.22
C GLN A 3 -13.94 -41.15 -5.94
N ALA A 4 -14.33 -41.36 -7.19
CA ALA A 4 -15.11 -40.38 -7.93
C ALA A 4 -16.56 -40.26 -7.42
N GLN A 5 -17.14 -41.42 -7.02
CA GLN A 5 -18.47 -41.41 -6.38
C GLN A 5 -18.47 -40.79 -4.99
N GLN A 6 -17.44 -41.05 -4.18
CA GLN A 6 -17.27 -40.41 -2.89
C GLN A 6 -17.07 -38.87 -3.02
N ALA A 7 -16.25 -38.44 -3.98
CA ALA A 7 -16.06 -37.01 -4.27
C ALA A 7 -17.36 -36.32 -4.72
N ALA A 8 -18.16 -37.00 -5.57
CA ALA A 8 -19.46 -36.51 -6.01
C ALA A 8 -20.49 -36.43 -4.87
N GLN A 9 -20.49 -37.41 -3.94
CA GLN A 9 -21.35 -37.38 -2.75
C GLN A 9 -20.96 -36.28 -1.78
N VAL A 10 -19.66 -36.06 -1.52
CA VAL A 10 -19.16 -34.96 -0.69
C VAL A 10 -19.49 -33.60 -1.32
N MET A 11 -19.31 -33.45 -2.63
CA MET A 11 -19.70 -32.23 -3.35
C MET A 11 -21.22 -32.00 -3.29
N GLY A 12 -22.03 -33.04 -3.42
CA GLY A 12 -23.50 -32.94 -3.27
C GLY A 12 -23.91 -32.48 -1.87
N ALA A 13 -23.33 -33.07 -0.83
CA ALA A 13 -23.60 -32.70 0.57
C ALA A 13 -23.18 -31.25 0.88
N ILE A 14 -22.07 -30.78 0.32
CA ILE A 14 -21.62 -29.39 0.44
C ILE A 14 -22.58 -28.43 -0.29
N GLN A 15 -23.14 -28.83 -1.40
CA GLN A 15 -24.10 -28.02 -2.17
C GLN A 15 -25.45 -27.89 -1.49
N ASP A 16 -25.85 -28.85 -0.66
CA ASP A 16 -27.15 -28.88 0.00
C ASP A 16 -27.18 -28.19 1.36
N ASP A 17 -26.01 -27.96 1.98
CA ASP A 17 -25.92 -27.20 3.24
C ASP A 17 -25.74 -25.69 2.99
N PRO A 18 -26.66 -24.83 3.48
CA PRO A 18 -26.57 -23.37 3.29
C PRO A 18 -25.28 -22.74 3.84
N ASN A 19 -24.74 -23.25 4.95
CA ASN A 19 -23.51 -22.73 5.54
C ASN A 19 -22.29 -23.10 4.67
N SER A 20 -22.25 -24.32 4.17
CA SER A 20 -21.19 -24.78 3.25
C SER A 20 -21.20 -24.01 1.93
N ARG A 21 -22.39 -23.67 1.39
CA ARG A 21 -22.50 -22.78 0.21
C ARG A 21 -21.94 -21.39 0.47
N GLN A 22 -22.21 -20.80 1.64
CA GLN A 22 -21.66 -19.48 2.00
C GLN A 22 -20.14 -19.51 2.06
N VAL A 23 -19.56 -20.54 2.69
CA VAL A 23 -18.10 -20.71 2.75
C VAL A 23 -17.50 -20.87 1.34
N LEU A 24 -18.09 -21.73 0.51
CA LEU A 24 -17.65 -21.91 -0.89
C LEU A 24 -17.71 -20.59 -1.68
N ASN A 25 -18.78 -19.82 -1.53
CA ASN A 25 -18.90 -18.52 -2.21
C ASN A 25 -17.81 -17.55 -1.77
N VAL A 26 -17.47 -17.52 -0.47
CA VAL A 26 -16.37 -16.69 0.03
C VAL A 26 -15.04 -17.18 -0.54
N VAL A 27 -14.75 -18.48 -0.48
CA VAL A 27 -13.50 -19.05 -1.02
C VAL A 27 -13.36 -18.76 -2.52
N GLN A 28 -14.44 -18.96 -3.30
CA GLN A 28 -14.43 -18.66 -4.74
C GLN A 28 -14.21 -17.16 -5.02
N ARG A 29 -14.86 -16.29 -4.24
CA ARG A 29 -14.73 -14.83 -4.41
C ARG A 29 -13.30 -14.33 -4.15
N TYR A 30 -12.61 -14.95 -3.21
CA TYR A 30 -11.26 -14.57 -2.81
C TYR A 30 -10.17 -15.55 -3.27
N ALA A 31 -10.51 -16.47 -4.19
CA ALA A 31 -9.58 -17.50 -4.68
C ALA A 31 -8.27 -16.91 -5.24
N GLU A 32 -8.37 -15.81 -5.98
CA GLU A 32 -7.20 -15.09 -6.53
C GLU A 32 -6.32 -14.52 -5.41
N ALA A 33 -6.92 -13.92 -4.38
CA ALA A 33 -6.19 -13.41 -3.22
C ALA A 33 -5.48 -14.53 -2.46
N PHE A 34 -6.15 -15.67 -2.24
CA PHE A 34 -5.53 -16.83 -1.60
C PHE A 34 -4.38 -17.42 -2.44
N SER A 35 -4.53 -17.48 -3.77
CA SER A 35 -3.46 -17.91 -4.67
C SER A 35 -2.25 -16.96 -4.62
N THR A 36 -2.49 -15.66 -4.53
CA THR A 36 -1.43 -14.65 -4.38
C THR A 36 -0.68 -14.79 -3.06
N LEU A 37 -1.41 -15.03 -1.95
CA LEU A 37 -0.81 -15.28 -0.64
C LEU A 37 0.04 -16.56 -0.64
N ASP A 38 -0.46 -17.65 -1.23
CA ASP A 38 0.26 -18.91 -1.35
C ASP A 38 1.54 -18.76 -2.20
N ALA A 39 1.49 -17.99 -3.30
CA ALA A 39 2.67 -17.68 -4.10
C ALA A 39 3.69 -16.82 -3.31
N TYR A 40 3.21 -15.90 -2.47
CA TYR A 40 4.06 -15.11 -1.58
C TYR A 40 4.77 -16.01 -0.55
N ASP A 41 4.04 -16.90 0.12
CA ASP A 41 4.58 -17.81 1.14
C ASP A 41 5.64 -18.77 0.54
N ARG A 42 5.49 -19.14 -0.73
CA ARG A 42 6.47 -19.96 -1.46
C ARG A 42 7.63 -19.17 -2.06
N GLY A 43 7.62 -17.86 -1.98
CA GLY A 43 8.61 -17.00 -2.63
C GLY A 43 8.53 -17.01 -4.16
N GLU A 44 7.37 -17.37 -4.71
CA GLU A 44 7.10 -17.47 -6.14
C GLU A 44 6.33 -16.26 -6.69
N LEU A 45 6.05 -15.26 -5.84
CA LEU A 45 5.31 -14.08 -6.26
C LEU A 45 6.13 -13.30 -7.30
N VAL A 46 5.59 -13.24 -8.50
CA VAL A 46 6.20 -12.46 -9.58
C VAL A 46 5.98 -10.97 -9.30
N ARG A 47 7.07 -10.21 -9.36
CA ARG A 47 7.01 -8.75 -9.24
C ARG A 47 6.21 -8.20 -10.44
N PRO A 48 5.09 -7.48 -10.19
CA PRO A 48 4.32 -6.93 -11.29
C PRO A 48 5.11 -5.83 -12.02
N ASP A 49 4.83 -5.67 -13.30
CA ASP A 49 5.30 -4.49 -14.04
C ASP A 49 4.69 -3.24 -13.39
N GLY A 50 5.56 -2.28 -13.06
CA GLY A 50 5.14 -1.05 -12.42
C GLY A 50 5.26 0.16 -13.35
N THR A 51 4.73 1.28 -12.90
CA THR A 51 4.81 2.55 -13.63
C THR A 51 6.18 3.18 -13.43
N PRO A 52 6.89 3.57 -14.51
CA PRO A 52 8.16 4.28 -14.36
C PRO A 52 7.94 5.64 -13.68
N ASP A 53 8.90 6.03 -12.82
CA ASP A 53 8.90 7.32 -12.14
C ASP A 53 9.27 8.44 -13.10
N LEU A 54 8.27 9.13 -13.61
CA LEU A 54 8.46 10.27 -14.53
C LEU A 54 8.53 11.61 -13.80
N ARG A 55 8.14 11.67 -12.54
CA ARG A 55 8.06 12.88 -11.71
C ARG A 55 8.67 12.62 -10.35
N VAL A 56 9.98 12.73 -10.28
CA VAL A 56 10.73 12.54 -9.04
C VAL A 56 10.20 13.42 -7.93
N LEU A 57 9.89 12.81 -6.79
CA LEU A 57 9.46 13.50 -5.59
C LEU A 57 10.68 14.02 -4.83
N ASP A 58 10.65 15.28 -4.42
CA ASP A 58 11.69 15.87 -3.58
C ASP A 58 11.19 16.21 -2.17
N ALA A 59 12.12 16.39 -1.24
CA ALA A 59 11.79 16.65 0.15
C ALA A 59 11.18 18.05 0.38
N ALA A 60 11.48 19.02 -0.47
CA ALA A 60 10.90 20.36 -0.37
C ALA A 60 9.40 20.30 -0.69
N GLU A 61 9.03 19.63 -1.76
CA GLU A 61 7.62 19.37 -2.10
C GLU A 61 6.91 18.57 -1.00
N CYS A 62 7.57 17.54 -0.45
CA CYS A 62 6.99 16.79 0.67
C CYS A 62 6.70 17.68 1.89
N ARG A 63 7.60 18.63 2.20
CA ARG A 63 7.35 19.60 3.30
C ARG A 63 6.17 20.52 3.00
N ASP A 64 5.98 20.93 1.74
CA ASP A 64 4.83 21.73 1.35
C ASP A 64 3.53 20.93 1.58
N VAL A 65 3.48 19.67 1.16
CA VAL A 65 2.34 18.78 1.42
C VAL A 65 2.06 18.60 2.91
N VAL A 66 3.11 18.46 3.74
CA VAL A 66 2.94 18.36 5.21
C VAL A 66 2.34 19.63 5.78
N ARG A 67 2.79 20.82 5.33
CA ARG A 67 2.25 22.11 5.77
C ARG A 67 0.79 22.29 5.37
N GLU A 68 0.44 21.96 4.12
CA GLU A 68 -0.95 22.01 3.65
C GLU A 68 -1.85 21.04 4.42
N LEU A 69 -1.35 19.84 4.73
CA LEU A 69 -2.08 18.89 5.55
C LEU A 69 -2.31 19.42 6.97
N ALA A 70 -1.29 20.02 7.60
CA ALA A 70 -1.43 20.66 8.91
C ALA A 70 -2.48 21.77 8.91
N ALA A 71 -2.45 22.64 7.90
CA ALA A 71 -3.41 23.73 7.71
C ALA A 71 -4.83 23.19 7.52
N SER A 72 -5.01 22.17 6.67
CA SER A 72 -6.33 21.57 6.41
C SER A 72 -6.96 20.91 7.64
N GLN A 73 -6.15 20.48 8.60
CA GLN A 73 -6.59 19.87 9.86
C GLN A 73 -6.63 20.84 11.05
N GLY A 74 -6.21 22.11 10.87
CA GLY A 74 -6.17 23.11 11.94
C GLY A 74 -5.19 22.76 13.06
N VAL A 75 -4.09 22.08 12.72
CA VAL A 75 -3.05 21.66 13.70
C VAL A 75 -1.72 22.40 13.51
N GLU A 76 -1.74 23.53 12.80
CA GLU A 76 -0.57 24.39 12.64
C GLU A 76 -0.06 24.87 13.99
N GLY A 77 1.26 24.98 14.12
CA GLY A 77 1.90 25.42 15.36
C GLY A 77 1.91 24.39 16.49
N THR A 78 1.40 23.18 16.24
CA THR A 78 1.53 22.04 17.16
C THR A 78 2.80 21.23 16.86
N LEU A 79 2.92 20.03 17.44
CA LEU A 79 4.01 19.09 17.12
C LEU A 79 3.81 18.35 15.80
N PHE A 80 2.64 18.51 15.15
CA PHE A 80 2.33 17.86 13.89
C PHE A 80 3.29 18.30 12.78
N GLY A 81 3.92 17.34 12.13
CA GLY A 81 4.83 17.60 11.02
C GLY A 81 6.19 18.20 11.41
N ASN A 82 6.45 18.44 12.71
CA ASN A 82 7.76 18.84 13.17
C ASN A 82 8.72 17.65 13.12
N GLU A 83 9.81 17.78 12.37
CA GLU A 83 10.83 16.74 12.29
C GLU A 83 11.48 16.53 13.66
N ARG A 84 11.65 15.26 14.05
CA ARG A 84 12.32 14.87 15.30
C ARG A 84 13.83 15.06 15.22
N THR A 85 14.36 14.87 14.01
CA THR A 85 15.77 15.06 13.68
C THR A 85 15.82 15.80 12.36
N GLU A 86 16.64 16.82 12.28
CA GLU A 86 16.85 17.57 11.04
C GLU A 86 17.26 16.63 9.91
N GLY A 87 16.57 16.73 8.76
CA GLY A 87 16.82 15.87 7.61
C GLY A 87 16.13 14.50 7.65
N GLY A 88 15.25 14.26 8.63
CA GLY A 88 14.54 12.97 8.73
C GLY A 88 13.63 12.70 7.53
N LEU A 89 12.93 13.71 7.04
CA LEU A 89 12.11 13.60 5.83
C LEU A 89 12.97 13.41 4.58
N GLU A 90 14.08 14.18 4.46
CA GLU A 90 15.04 14.01 3.36
C GLU A 90 15.57 12.58 3.29
N ALA A 91 15.93 12.01 4.44
CA ALA A 91 16.43 10.64 4.51
C ALA A 91 15.40 9.64 4.02
N ALA A 92 14.13 9.78 4.42
CA ALA A 92 13.05 8.92 3.97
C ALA A 92 12.80 9.05 2.45
N VAL A 93 12.79 10.28 1.91
CA VAL A 93 12.64 10.52 0.47
C VAL A 93 13.84 9.98 -0.30
N ALA A 94 15.07 10.23 0.15
CA ALA A 94 16.27 9.73 -0.51
C ALA A 94 16.33 8.19 -0.51
N ALA A 95 15.85 7.55 0.54
CA ALA A 95 15.86 6.10 0.66
C ALA A 95 15.04 5.39 -0.43
N VAL A 96 13.94 6.00 -0.91
CA VAL A 96 13.12 5.40 -1.99
C VAL A 96 13.78 5.52 -3.37
N TYR A 97 14.81 6.37 -3.50
CA TYR A 97 15.60 6.53 -4.74
C TYR A 97 16.97 5.85 -4.65
N GLN A 98 17.21 5.04 -3.64
CA GLN A 98 18.46 4.28 -3.54
C GLN A 98 18.55 3.23 -4.64
N GLY A 99 19.77 3.00 -5.11
CA GLY A 99 20.06 1.97 -6.10
C GLY A 99 21.48 1.43 -5.91
N PHE A 100 21.77 0.33 -6.56
CA PHE A 100 23.10 -0.27 -6.60
C PHE A 100 23.44 -0.69 -8.03
N GLY A 101 24.64 -0.34 -8.49
CA GLY A 101 25.10 -0.72 -9.83
C GLY A 101 24.24 -0.16 -10.98
N GLY A 102 23.59 0.98 -10.79
CA GLY A 102 22.70 1.59 -11.80
C GLY A 102 21.30 1.00 -11.84
N VAL A 103 20.94 0.16 -10.87
CA VAL A 103 19.61 -0.43 -10.75
C VAL A 103 18.94 0.13 -9.48
N ASP A 104 17.75 0.71 -9.65
CA ASP A 104 16.94 1.20 -8.53
C ASP A 104 16.49 0.05 -7.63
N ALA A 105 16.56 0.25 -6.31
CA ALA A 105 16.00 -0.70 -5.35
C ALA A 105 14.48 -0.83 -5.51
N TYR A 106 13.82 0.28 -5.85
CA TYR A 106 12.38 0.39 -6.08
C TYR A 106 12.15 1.01 -7.48
N PRO A 107 12.07 0.21 -8.56
CA PRO A 107 12.03 0.71 -9.93
C PRO A 107 10.72 1.38 -10.34
N SER A 108 9.61 1.12 -9.62
CA SER A 108 8.30 1.69 -9.96
C SER A 108 7.82 2.75 -8.97
N VAL A 109 6.90 3.61 -9.43
CA VAL A 109 6.23 4.61 -8.59
C VAL A 109 5.47 3.95 -7.44
N GLU A 110 4.80 2.84 -7.73
CA GLU A 110 4.03 2.08 -6.74
C GLU A 110 4.93 1.58 -5.61
N GLU A 111 6.10 1.04 -5.95
CA GLU A 111 7.07 0.56 -4.97
C GLU A 111 7.70 1.70 -4.18
N LYS A 112 8.10 2.78 -4.86
CA LYS A 112 8.62 3.98 -4.19
C LYS A 112 7.58 4.57 -3.24
N ALA A 113 6.32 4.70 -3.67
CA ALA A 113 5.24 5.22 -2.85
C ALA A 113 4.96 4.35 -1.62
N ALA A 114 4.90 3.03 -1.81
CA ALA A 114 4.68 2.08 -0.71
C ALA A 114 5.84 2.13 0.31
N ASN A 115 7.08 2.19 -0.17
CA ASN A 115 8.24 2.30 0.72
C ASN A 115 8.33 3.66 1.40
N LEU A 116 7.92 4.75 0.77
CA LEU A 116 7.82 6.05 1.43
C LEU A 116 6.81 6.02 2.59
N LEU A 117 5.63 5.44 2.37
CA LEU A 117 4.65 5.22 3.44
C LEU A 117 5.26 4.40 4.57
N TYR A 118 5.90 3.26 4.24
CA TYR A 118 6.55 2.39 5.22
C TYR A 118 7.59 3.14 6.05
N LEU A 119 8.53 3.83 5.42
CA LEU A 119 9.61 4.54 6.10
C LEU A 119 9.09 5.65 7.01
N VAL A 120 8.13 6.47 6.54
CA VAL A 120 7.56 7.55 7.36
C VAL A 120 6.79 6.99 8.56
N VAL A 121 6.07 5.87 8.39
CA VAL A 121 5.35 5.25 9.52
C VAL A 121 6.28 4.50 10.45
N LYS A 122 7.30 3.81 9.92
CA LYS A 122 8.22 2.97 10.71
C LYS A 122 9.27 3.76 11.45
N ASP A 123 9.94 4.68 10.76
CA ASP A 123 11.08 5.41 11.31
C ASP A 123 10.68 6.65 12.12
N HIS A 124 9.40 7.05 12.02
CA HIS A 124 8.84 8.17 12.76
C HIS A 124 9.69 9.47 12.63
N PRO A 125 9.91 9.99 11.41
CA PRO A 125 10.70 11.21 11.24
C PRO A 125 10.07 12.45 11.90
N PHE A 126 8.76 12.42 12.15
CA PHE A 126 8.04 13.53 12.78
C PHE A 126 7.69 13.24 14.23
N SER A 127 7.57 14.31 15.02
CA SER A 127 7.17 14.25 16.43
C SER A 127 5.72 13.81 16.59
N ASP A 128 4.83 14.21 15.67
CA ASP A 128 3.44 13.77 15.56
C ASP A 128 3.00 13.71 14.10
N GLY A 129 2.00 12.88 13.84
CA GLY A 129 1.31 12.81 12.55
C GLY A 129 1.90 11.81 11.56
N ASN A 130 2.90 11.00 11.91
CA ASN A 130 3.60 10.12 10.96
C ASN A 130 2.66 9.27 10.09
N LYS A 131 1.61 8.67 10.66
CA LYS A 131 0.64 7.87 9.90
C LYS A 131 -0.15 8.72 8.90
N ARG A 132 -0.63 9.90 9.31
CA ARG A 132 -1.38 10.82 8.44
C ARG A 132 -0.48 11.39 7.35
N ILE A 133 0.72 11.80 7.70
CA ILE A 133 1.71 12.35 6.78
C ILE A 133 2.15 11.28 5.78
N GLY A 134 2.53 10.08 6.24
CA GLY A 134 2.92 8.98 5.37
C GLY A 134 1.82 8.61 4.36
N SER A 135 0.56 8.52 4.83
CA SER A 135 -0.58 8.27 3.95
C SER A 135 -0.81 9.39 2.93
N CYS A 136 -0.66 10.65 3.35
CA CYS A 136 -0.81 11.80 2.47
C CYS A 136 0.30 11.84 1.39
N LEU A 137 1.55 11.63 1.78
CA LEU A 137 2.68 11.58 0.86
C LEU A 137 2.58 10.41 -0.13
N PHE A 138 2.13 9.25 0.33
CA PHE A 138 1.84 8.08 -0.52
C PHE A 138 0.82 8.44 -1.61
N LEU A 139 -0.33 9.01 -1.23
CA LEU A 139 -1.36 9.40 -2.18
C LEU A 139 -0.90 10.52 -3.11
N HIS A 140 -0.18 11.51 -2.57
CA HIS A 140 0.37 12.61 -3.36
C HIS A 140 1.32 12.10 -4.45
N PHE A 141 2.23 11.19 -4.11
CA PHE A 141 3.17 10.62 -5.07
C PHE A 141 2.46 9.84 -6.17
N LEU A 142 1.47 9.01 -5.83
CA LEU A 142 0.65 8.30 -6.81
C LEU A 142 -0.15 9.27 -7.71
N ALA A 143 -0.77 10.30 -7.11
CA ALA A 143 -1.54 11.32 -7.84
C ALA A 143 -0.67 12.08 -8.84
N ARG A 144 0.52 12.50 -8.41
CA ARG A 144 1.49 13.23 -9.23
C ARG A 144 1.91 12.44 -10.48
N ASN A 145 1.97 11.11 -10.37
CA ASN A 145 2.29 10.20 -11.47
C ASN A 145 1.05 9.67 -12.21
N GLY A 146 -0.15 10.17 -11.90
CA GLY A 146 -1.38 9.84 -12.61
C GLY A 146 -2.00 8.49 -12.23
N LEU A 147 -1.60 7.91 -11.08
CA LEU A 147 -2.03 6.57 -10.62
C LEU A 147 -3.29 6.58 -9.74
N LEU A 148 -3.82 7.74 -9.36
CA LEU A 148 -5.06 7.84 -8.57
C LEU A 148 -6.34 7.97 -9.41
N GLY A 149 -6.30 7.60 -10.71
CA GLY A 149 -7.48 7.60 -11.57
C GLY A 149 -7.85 8.99 -12.12
N LYS A 150 -8.41 9.02 -13.33
CA LYS A 150 -8.78 10.27 -14.03
C LYS A 150 -10.23 10.71 -13.78
N ASP A 151 -11.08 9.81 -13.28
CA ASP A 151 -12.54 10.01 -13.21
C ASP A 151 -13.05 10.15 -11.76
N GLY A 152 -12.20 10.60 -10.83
CA GLY A 152 -12.57 10.73 -9.41
C GLY A 152 -12.76 9.39 -8.68
N ARG A 153 -12.47 8.27 -9.33
CA ARG A 153 -12.46 6.94 -8.73
C ARG A 153 -11.02 6.55 -8.42
N SER A 154 -10.61 6.74 -7.16
CA SER A 154 -9.32 6.22 -6.71
C SER A 154 -9.39 4.69 -6.65
N PRO A 155 -8.37 3.97 -7.17
CA PRO A 155 -8.23 2.53 -6.94
C PRO A 155 -8.01 2.21 -5.45
N ILE A 156 -7.61 3.21 -4.66
CA ILE A 156 -7.39 3.09 -3.21
C ILE A 156 -8.59 3.71 -2.49
N THR A 157 -9.39 2.89 -1.85
CA THR A 157 -10.50 3.35 -1.00
C THR A 157 -9.98 3.85 0.35
N ASN A 158 -10.80 4.65 1.06
CA ASN A 158 -10.45 5.10 2.41
C ASN A 158 -10.16 3.92 3.35
N GLY A 159 -10.95 2.85 3.29
CA GLY A 159 -10.74 1.64 4.09
C GLY A 159 -9.42 0.94 3.77
N MET A 160 -9.05 0.83 2.49
CA MET A 160 -7.76 0.28 2.08
C MET A 160 -6.60 1.12 2.60
N LEU A 161 -6.68 2.45 2.49
CA LEU A 161 -5.63 3.35 2.98
C LEU A 161 -5.41 3.18 4.49
N VAL A 162 -6.50 3.13 5.26
CA VAL A 162 -6.43 2.90 6.72
C VAL A 162 -5.82 1.54 7.02
N ALA A 163 -6.26 0.47 6.34
CA ALA A 163 -5.72 -0.87 6.53
C ALA A 163 -4.21 -0.92 6.22
N LEU A 164 -3.78 -0.42 5.06
CA LEU A 164 -2.37 -0.35 4.69
C LEU A 164 -1.54 0.40 5.74
N THR A 165 -2.02 1.54 6.20
CA THR A 165 -1.30 2.39 7.18
C THR A 165 -1.20 1.74 8.57
N LEU A 166 -2.17 0.89 8.94
CA LEU A 166 -2.17 0.19 10.23
C LEU A 166 -1.37 -1.11 10.19
N MET A 167 -1.13 -1.69 9.01
CA MET A 167 -0.33 -2.91 8.84
C MET A 167 1.18 -2.64 8.81
N VAL A 168 1.59 -1.39 8.62
CA VAL A 168 2.98 -0.92 8.72
C VAL A 168 3.30 -0.63 10.21
#